data_97a66a70131030b22aa1db793b8156fa
#
_entry.id   97a66a70131030b22aa1db793b8156fa
#
_cell.length_a   1.000
_cell.length_b   1.000
_cell.length_c   1.000
_cell.angle_alpha   90.00
_cell.angle_beta   90.00
_cell.angle_gamma   90.00
#
_symmetry.space_group_name_H-M   'P 1'
#
loop_
_entity.id
_entity.type
_entity.pdbx_description
1 polymer ?
#
loop_
_entity_poly.entity_id
_entity_poly.type
_entity_poly.pdbx_seq_one_letter_code
_entity_poly.pdbx_strand_id
1 'polypeptide(L)'
;MDKYLSTFREMISLRGLTDHTVTSYSTYIRAYLNYLSAILHKMPEDVSWEELRDFIRWLQKEKSLSDRTMNCCISQLRFFTIYVLHKPWDATQLPMRKFDSYLPFVPTQKEVWFFIQSFSNLKHKAILSLLYSAGLRVGEVCSLRYEDISRSSMRIHICHSKARSDRYAILSRNALDILTQYWFHAGGPRGFLFPN
;
A
#
# COMPACT_ATOMS: atom_id res chain seq x y z
N MET A 1 -8.01 26.66 2.96
CA MET A 1 -7.73 25.22 3.23
C MET A 1 -6.78 24.61 2.21
N ASP A 2 -6.89 24.92 0.92
CA ASP A 2 -6.04 24.32 -0.13
C ASP A 2 -4.55 24.59 0.05
N LYS A 3 -4.17 25.78 0.54
CA LYS A 3 -2.78 26.10 0.86
C LYS A 3 -2.16 25.11 1.85
N TYR A 4 -2.86 24.75 2.91
CA TYR A 4 -2.36 23.78 3.91
C TYR A 4 -2.19 22.38 3.32
N LEU A 5 -3.14 21.95 2.48
CA LEU A 5 -3.03 20.66 1.81
C LEU A 5 -1.87 20.62 0.80
N SER A 6 -1.65 21.73 0.09
CA SER A 6 -0.52 21.88 -0.83
C SER A 6 0.82 21.82 -0.10
N THR A 7 0.97 22.62 0.97
CA THR A 7 2.18 22.59 1.81
C THR A 7 2.43 21.21 2.43
N PHE A 8 1.37 20.53 2.92
CA PHE A 8 1.49 19.18 3.44
C PHE A 8 2.04 18.20 2.39
N ARG A 9 1.51 18.25 1.15
CA ARG A 9 1.98 17.40 0.05
C ARG A 9 3.43 17.68 -0.30
N GLU A 10 3.80 18.94 -0.37
CA GLU A 10 5.18 19.37 -0.61
C GLU A 10 6.12 18.80 0.45
N MET A 11 5.81 19.01 1.73
CA MET A 11 6.64 18.52 2.85
C MET A 11 6.80 17.00 2.86
N ILE A 12 5.75 16.25 2.48
CA ILE A 12 5.83 14.79 2.35
C ILE A 12 6.67 14.40 1.13
N SER A 13 6.54 15.10 0.00
CA SER A 13 7.32 14.85 -1.21
C SER A 13 8.81 15.08 -0.98
N LEU A 14 9.18 16.11 -0.22
CA LEU A 14 10.57 16.39 0.18
C LEU A 14 11.21 15.24 0.98
N ARG A 15 10.42 14.41 1.64
CA ARG A 15 10.89 13.16 2.27
C ARG A 15 11.17 12.03 1.28
N GLY A 16 11.02 12.29 0.00
CA GLY A 16 11.26 11.32 -1.05
C GLY A 16 10.23 10.17 -1.09
N LEU A 17 9.01 10.36 -0.58
CA LEU A 17 7.94 9.37 -0.67
C LEU A 17 7.36 9.33 -2.09
N THR A 18 6.78 8.17 -2.45
CA THR A 18 6.15 8.02 -3.77
C THR A 18 4.84 8.81 -3.86
N ASP A 19 4.44 9.20 -5.07
CA ASP A 19 3.18 9.93 -5.32
C ASP A 19 1.96 9.21 -4.78
N HIS A 20 1.95 7.87 -4.85
CA HIS A 20 0.90 7.06 -4.27
C HIS A 20 0.83 7.24 -2.73
N THR A 21 1.99 7.27 -2.06
CA THR A 21 2.05 7.50 -0.61
C THR A 21 1.62 8.93 -0.26
N VAL A 22 2.06 9.94 -1.03
CA VAL A 22 1.66 11.33 -0.86
C VAL A 22 0.15 11.47 -0.99
N THR A 23 -0.45 10.86 -2.01
CA THR A 23 -1.90 10.88 -2.24
C THR A 23 -2.66 10.20 -1.10
N SER A 24 -2.22 9.01 -0.70
CA SER A 24 -2.84 8.24 0.39
C SER A 24 -2.81 9.00 1.72
N TYR A 25 -1.68 9.59 2.07
CA TYR A 25 -1.52 10.37 3.30
C TYR A 25 -2.34 11.66 3.28
N SER A 26 -2.44 12.31 2.12
CA SER A 26 -3.24 13.53 1.95
C SER A 26 -4.74 13.31 2.18
N THR A 27 -5.22 12.08 2.07
CA THR A 27 -6.66 11.77 2.23
C THR A 27 -7.16 12.15 3.62
N TYR A 28 -6.41 11.84 4.68
CA TYR A 28 -6.81 12.15 6.05
C TYR A 28 -6.68 13.64 6.37
N ILE A 29 -5.66 14.30 5.84
CA ILE A 29 -5.51 15.75 6.01
C ILE A 29 -6.60 16.51 5.26
N ARG A 30 -6.98 16.06 4.07
CA ARG A 30 -8.12 16.63 3.35
C ARG A 30 -9.42 16.46 4.16
N ALA A 31 -9.67 15.29 4.74
CA ALA A 31 -10.83 15.05 5.59
C ALA A 31 -10.83 15.98 6.82
N TYR A 32 -9.67 16.16 7.44
CA TYR A 32 -9.51 17.08 8.57
C TYR A 32 -9.78 18.54 8.18
N LEU A 33 -9.18 19.03 7.11
CA LEU A 33 -9.38 20.39 6.63
C LEU A 33 -10.85 20.65 6.22
N ASN A 34 -11.52 19.67 5.62
CA ASN A 34 -12.93 19.75 5.31
C ASN A 34 -13.80 19.79 6.59
N TYR A 35 -13.46 18.98 7.60
CA TYR A 35 -14.13 19.01 8.89
C TYR A 35 -13.99 20.39 9.57
N LEU A 36 -12.81 20.99 9.56
CA LEU A 36 -12.57 22.32 10.09
C LEU A 36 -13.40 23.38 9.36
N SER A 37 -13.46 23.31 8.04
CA SER A 37 -14.19 24.28 7.23
C SER A 37 -15.69 24.14 7.37
N ALA A 38 -16.20 22.91 7.35
CA ALA A 38 -17.65 22.65 7.26
C ALA A 38 -18.34 22.59 8.64
N ILE A 39 -17.63 22.18 9.70
CA ILE A 39 -18.24 21.93 11.01
C ILE A 39 -17.75 22.91 12.07
N LEU A 40 -16.43 23.10 12.18
CA LEU A 40 -15.89 23.98 13.23
C LEU A 40 -15.76 25.44 12.80
N HIS A 41 -15.72 25.72 11.49
CA HIS A 41 -15.48 27.06 10.93
C HIS A 41 -14.23 27.73 11.49
N LYS A 42 -13.15 26.93 11.68
CA LYS A 42 -11.87 27.37 12.27
C LYS A 42 -10.70 27.15 11.33
N MET A 43 -9.65 27.93 11.57
CA MET A 43 -8.35 27.67 10.95
C MET A 43 -7.59 26.57 11.68
N PRO A 44 -6.71 25.81 11.02
CA PRO A 44 -5.95 24.71 11.64
C PRO A 44 -5.09 25.16 12.85
N GLU A 45 -4.62 26.41 12.86
CA GLU A 45 -3.84 26.98 13.94
C GLU A 45 -4.63 27.18 15.24
N ASP A 46 -5.95 27.36 15.15
CA ASP A 46 -6.81 27.72 16.28
C ASP A 46 -7.51 26.50 16.89
N VAL A 47 -7.17 25.30 16.41
CA VAL A 47 -7.80 24.05 16.85
C VAL A 47 -7.16 23.58 18.17
N SER A 48 -8.02 23.36 19.16
CA SER A 48 -7.64 22.79 20.46
C SER A 48 -7.44 21.26 20.38
N TRP A 49 -6.77 20.70 21.37
CA TRP A 49 -6.63 19.25 21.50
C TRP A 49 -7.96 18.51 21.67
N GLU A 50 -8.94 19.16 22.29
CA GLU A 50 -10.28 18.60 22.45
C GLU A 50 -10.99 18.49 21.07
N GLU A 51 -10.99 19.55 20.29
CA GLU A 51 -11.56 19.57 18.94
C GLU A 51 -10.84 18.59 18.00
N LEU A 52 -9.53 18.40 18.19
CA LEU A 52 -8.79 17.41 17.44
C LEU A 52 -9.23 15.97 17.79
N ARG A 53 -9.51 15.70 19.08
CA ARG A 53 -10.09 14.44 19.54
C ARG A 53 -11.51 14.24 18.98
N ASP A 54 -12.30 15.31 18.91
CA ASP A 54 -13.65 15.25 18.33
C ASP A 54 -13.63 14.94 16.85
N PHE A 55 -12.69 15.49 16.10
CA PHE A 55 -12.47 15.09 14.71
C PHE A 55 -12.16 13.59 14.58
N ILE A 56 -11.32 13.05 15.45
CA ILE A 56 -10.98 11.62 15.46
C ILE A 56 -12.21 10.75 15.76
N ARG A 57 -13.04 11.14 16.72
CA ARG A 57 -14.31 10.46 17.05
C ARG A 57 -15.31 10.53 15.89
N TRP A 58 -15.45 11.73 15.31
CA TRP A 58 -16.29 11.95 14.14
C TRP A 58 -15.84 11.09 12.95
N LEU A 59 -14.56 11.10 12.61
CA LEU A 59 -14.02 10.32 11.49
C LEU A 59 -14.25 8.81 11.68
N GLN A 60 -14.10 8.31 12.91
CA GLN A 60 -14.35 6.91 13.22
C GLN A 60 -15.82 6.55 13.04
N LYS A 61 -16.73 7.39 13.53
CA LYS A 61 -18.19 7.19 13.43
C LYS A 61 -18.66 7.23 11.98
N GLU A 62 -18.26 8.25 11.23
CA GLU A 62 -18.69 8.47 9.84
C GLU A 62 -18.13 7.43 8.85
N LYS A 63 -16.89 6.98 9.06
CA LYS A 63 -16.17 6.10 8.12
C LYS A 63 -16.01 4.66 8.61
N SER A 64 -16.45 4.33 9.83
CA SER A 64 -16.29 3.00 10.45
C SER A 64 -14.87 2.44 10.31
N LEU A 65 -13.87 3.28 10.51
CA LEU A 65 -12.45 2.93 10.30
C LEU A 65 -11.91 2.06 11.44
N SER A 66 -11.03 1.12 11.09
CA SER A 66 -10.31 0.31 12.08
C SER A 66 -9.31 1.15 12.87
N ASP A 67 -8.97 0.70 14.09
CA ASP A 67 -7.99 1.39 14.94
C ASP A 67 -6.61 1.52 14.28
N ARG A 68 -6.19 0.53 13.48
CA ARG A 68 -4.98 0.61 12.66
C ARG A 68 -5.05 1.78 11.67
N THR A 69 -6.19 1.97 11.02
CA THR A 69 -6.41 3.06 10.06
C THR A 69 -6.48 4.41 10.78
N MET A 70 -7.10 4.45 11.97
CA MET A 70 -7.11 5.64 12.82
C MET A 70 -5.70 6.05 13.24
N ASN A 71 -4.82 5.10 13.54
CA ASN A 71 -3.41 5.37 13.83
C ASN A 71 -2.66 5.97 12.62
N CYS A 72 -3.01 5.56 11.40
CA CYS A 72 -2.50 6.24 10.21
C CYS A 72 -2.95 7.70 10.16
N CYS A 73 -4.22 7.98 10.44
CA CYS A 73 -4.75 9.35 10.51
C CYS A 73 -4.02 10.18 11.58
N ILE A 74 -3.88 9.67 12.80
CA ILE A 74 -3.18 10.34 13.91
C ILE A 74 -1.73 10.65 13.52
N SER A 75 -1.05 9.71 12.85
CA SER A 75 0.33 9.93 12.36
C SER A 75 0.42 11.07 11.34
N GLN A 76 -0.58 11.18 10.45
CA GLN A 76 -0.61 12.26 9.46
C GLN A 76 -0.95 13.61 10.11
N LEU A 77 -1.86 13.65 11.08
CA LEU A 77 -2.15 14.86 11.86
C LEU A 77 -0.93 15.32 12.63
N ARG A 78 -0.18 14.39 13.26
CA ARG A 78 1.09 14.70 13.91
C ARG A 78 2.09 15.33 12.94
N PHE A 79 2.25 14.74 11.76
CA PHE A 79 3.13 15.29 10.72
C PHE A 79 2.67 16.69 10.30
N PHE A 80 1.38 16.87 10.05
CA PHE A 80 0.78 18.14 9.68
C PHE A 80 1.02 19.22 10.76
N THR A 81 0.77 18.90 12.01
CA THR A 81 0.98 19.82 13.13
C THR A 81 2.43 20.27 13.27
N ILE A 82 3.38 19.33 13.15
CA ILE A 82 4.80 19.64 13.31
C ILE A 82 5.39 20.40 12.11
N TYR A 83 5.11 19.91 10.89
CA TYR A 83 5.83 20.38 9.71
C TYR A 83 5.07 21.43 8.88
N VAL A 84 3.76 21.55 9.05
CA VAL A 84 2.95 22.52 8.33
C VAL A 84 2.52 23.67 9.24
N LEU A 85 2.09 23.35 10.47
CA LEU A 85 1.68 24.37 11.43
C LEU A 85 2.84 24.84 12.33
N HIS A 86 3.99 24.18 12.30
CA HIS A 86 5.17 24.45 13.15
C HIS A 86 4.86 24.48 14.65
N LYS A 87 3.90 23.62 15.08
CA LYS A 87 3.50 23.48 16.47
C LYS A 87 4.02 22.18 17.08
N PRO A 88 4.32 22.15 18.38
CA PRO A 88 4.70 20.91 19.07
C PRO A 88 3.52 19.93 19.09
N TRP A 89 3.84 18.63 19.01
CA TRP A 89 2.86 17.56 19.16
C TRP A 89 3.00 16.93 20.55
N ASP A 90 1.89 16.87 21.27
CA ASP A 90 1.81 16.18 22.55
C ASP A 90 1.08 14.83 22.40
N ALA A 91 1.86 13.74 22.47
CA ALA A 91 1.31 12.38 22.35
C ALA A 91 0.42 11.97 23.53
N THR A 92 0.46 12.69 24.64
CA THR A 92 -0.42 12.43 25.81
C THR A 92 -1.83 12.94 25.54
N GLN A 93 -1.98 13.98 24.73
CA GLN A 93 -3.28 14.57 24.35
C GLN A 93 -4.01 13.73 23.30
N LEU A 94 -3.27 13.11 22.37
CA LEU A 94 -3.83 12.23 21.35
C LEU A 94 -2.93 10.99 21.16
N PRO A 95 -3.09 9.97 22.03
CA PRO A 95 -2.29 8.76 21.99
C PRO A 95 -2.68 7.86 20.80
N MET A 96 -1.74 7.04 20.35
CA MET A 96 -2.01 5.95 19.43
C MET A 96 -2.93 4.90 20.08
N ARG A 97 -3.83 4.34 19.29
CA ARG A 97 -4.75 3.30 19.73
C ARG A 97 -4.05 1.94 19.82
N LYS A 98 -4.36 1.20 20.84
CA LYS A 98 -4.03 -0.24 20.91
C LYS A 98 -5.06 -1.01 20.06
N PHE A 99 -4.59 -2.01 19.34
CA PHE A 99 -5.44 -2.90 18.56
C PHE A 99 -4.84 -4.31 18.57
N ASP A 100 -5.72 -5.29 18.49
CA ASP A 100 -5.30 -6.69 18.41
C ASP A 100 -4.79 -7.02 17.01
N SER A 101 -3.74 -7.81 16.96
CA SER A 101 -3.19 -8.34 15.73
C SER A 101 -3.48 -9.84 15.66
N TYR A 102 -4.37 -10.25 14.78
CA TYR A 102 -4.68 -11.65 14.54
C TYR A 102 -3.83 -12.19 13.39
N LEU A 103 -3.34 -13.39 13.54
CA LEU A 103 -2.70 -14.09 12.43
C LEU A 103 -3.77 -14.44 11.39
N PRO A 104 -3.52 -14.18 10.11
CA PRO A 104 -4.45 -14.57 9.06
C PRO A 104 -4.50 -16.10 8.95
N PHE A 105 -5.62 -16.62 8.45
CA PHE A 105 -5.71 -18.02 8.05
C PHE A 105 -4.66 -18.30 6.96
N VAL A 106 -3.89 -19.36 7.14
CA VAL A 106 -2.89 -19.81 6.17
C VAL A 106 -3.35 -21.14 5.58
N PRO A 107 -3.74 -21.17 4.30
CA PRO A 107 -4.15 -22.41 3.65
C PRO A 107 -2.96 -23.36 3.49
N THR A 108 -3.24 -24.65 3.46
CA THR A 108 -2.23 -25.69 3.20
C THR A 108 -1.72 -25.62 1.75
N GLN A 109 -0.53 -26.18 1.52
CA GLN A 109 0.03 -26.24 0.17
C GLN A 109 -0.89 -26.96 -0.83
N LYS A 110 -1.59 -28.01 -0.39
CA LYS A 110 -2.54 -28.77 -1.21
C LYS A 110 -3.74 -27.91 -1.63
N GLU A 111 -4.30 -27.15 -0.70
CA GLU A 111 -5.43 -26.25 -0.97
C GLU A 111 -5.04 -25.15 -1.95
N VAL A 112 -3.87 -24.53 -1.74
CA VAL A 112 -3.38 -23.50 -2.66
C VAL A 112 -3.13 -24.07 -4.05
N TRP A 113 -2.52 -25.27 -4.15
CA TRP A 113 -2.29 -25.90 -5.43
C TRP A 113 -3.58 -26.23 -6.15
N PHE A 114 -4.56 -26.80 -5.45
CA PHE A 114 -5.88 -27.08 -5.99
C PHE A 114 -6.56 -25.81 -6.48
N PHE A 115 -6.51 -24.74 -5.68
CA PHE A 115 -7.03 -23.43 -6.07
C PHE A 115 -6.37 -22.89 -7.35
N ILE A 116 -5.05 -22.91 -7.43
CA ILE A 116 -4.33 -22.46 -8.65
C ILE A 116 -4.74 -23.29 -9.87
N GLN A 117 -4.87 -24.62 -9.71
CA GLN A 117 -5.24 -25.50 -10.81
C GLN A 117 -6.70 -25.34 -11.28
N SER A 118 -7.59 -24.84 -10.45
CA SER A 118 -9.00 -24.59 -10.79
C SER A 118 -9.20 -23.48 -11.83
N PHE A 119 -8.20 -22.62 -12.04
CA PHE A 119 -8.30 -21.57 -13.05
C PHE A 119 -8.09 -22.11 -14.48
N SER A 120 -9.03 -21.83 -15.38
CA SER A 120 -8.89 -22.12 -16.81
C SER A 120 -8.01 -21.11 -17.54
N ASN A 121 -8.00 -19.85 -17.08
CA ASN A 121 -7.19 -18.79 -17.66
C ASN A 121 -5.72 -18.95 -17.29
N LEU A 122 -4.87 -19.25 -18.28
CA LEU A 122 -3.43 -19.45 -18.09
C LEU A 122 -2.70 -18.22 -17.53
N LYS A 123 -3.13 -17.00 -17.88
CA LYS A 123 -2.57 -15.76 -17.34
C LYS A 123 -2.78 -15.68 -15.84
N HIS A 124 -4.00 -15.91 -15.38
CA HIS A 124 -4.32 -15.91 -13.95
C HIS A 124 -3.58 -17.03 -13.20
N LYS A 125 -3.53 -18.23 -13.79
CA LYS A 125 -2.80 -19.36 -13.22
C LYS A 125 -1.31 -19.04 -13.07
N ALA A 126 -0.67 -18.45 -14.06
CA ALA A 126 0.74 -18.06 -14.01
C ALA A 126 1.00 -16.97 -12.97
N ILE A 127 0.16 -15.93 -12.91
CA ILE A 127 0.24 -14.87 -11.89
C ILE A 127 0.17 -15.48 -10.48
N LEU A 128 -0.85 -16.28 -10.20
CA LEU A 128 -1.05 -16.89 -8.88
C LEU A 128 0.09 -17.84 -8.50
N SER A 129 0.63 -18.59 -9.47
CA SER A 129 1.79 -19.46 -9.23
C SER A 129 3.03 -18.67 -8.84
N LEU A 130 3.29 -17.52 -9.46
CA LEU A 130 4.41 -16.65 -9.09
C LEU A 130 4.20 -15.98 -7.72
N LEU A 131 2.99 -15.47 -7.46
CA LEU A 131 2.66 -14.88 -6.16
C LEU A 131 2.91 -15.88 -5.02
N TYR A 132 2.45 -17.12 -5.19
CA TYR A 132 2.59 -18.15 -4.16
C TYR A 132 4.01 -18.69 -4.04
N SER A 133 4.63 -19.11 -5.16
CA SER A 133 5.91 -19.84 -5.10
C SER A 133 7.13 -18.94 -4.87
N ALA A 134 7.08 -17.71 -5.35
CA ALA A 134 8.17 -16.75 -5.24
C ALA A 134 7.94 -15.66 -4.19
N GLY A 135 6.76 -15.62 -3.56
CA GLY A 135 6.41 -14.61 -2.56
C GLY A 135 6.41 -13.19 -3.12
N LEU A 136 6.02 -13.03 -4.38
CA LEU A 136 5.96 -11.72 -5.03
C LEU A 136 4.76 -10.92 -4.57
N ARG A 137 4.91 -9.60 -4.54
CA ARG A 137 3.76 -8.69 -4.38
C ARG A 137 3.00 -8.56 -5.69
N VAL A 138 1.70 -8.26 -5.63
CA VAL A 138 0.87 -8.07 -6.84
C VAL A 138 1.48 -7.04 -7.79
N GLY A 139 1.92 -5.89 -7.27
CA GLY A 139 2.57 -4.85 -8.09
C GLY A 139 3.89 -5.32 -8.72
N GLU A 140 4.66 -6.16 -8.03
CA GLU A 140 5.90 -6.74 -8.57
C GLU A 140 5.58 -7.68 -9.75
N VAL A 141 4.57 -8.54 -9.61
CA VAL A 141 4.15 -9.44 -10.71
C VAL A 141 3.63 -8.65 -11.91
N CYS A 142 2.84 -7.60 -11.69
CA CYS A 142 2.32 -6.76 -12.77
C CYS A 142 3.42 -6.01 -13.53
N SER A 143 4.55 -5.71 -12.88
CA SER A 143 5.68 -5.01 -13.50
C SER A 143 6.76 -5.93 -14.06
N LEU A 144 6.64 -7.27 -13.88
CA LEU A 144 7.61 -8.23 -14.38
C LEU A 144 7.76 -8.15 -15.89
N ARG A 145 9.01 -8.22 -16.33
CA ARG A 145 9.38 -8.33 -17.73
C ARG A 145 9.88 -9.73 -18.06
N TYR A 146 9.87 -10.07 -19.33
CA TYR A 146 10.41 -11.36 -19.82
C TYR A 146 11.88 -11.55 -19.42
N GLU A 147 12.67 -10.49 -19.53
CA GLU A 147 14.09 -10.46 -19.18
C GLU A 147 14.40 -10.68 -17.70
N ASP A 148 13.41 -10.46 -16.82
CA ASP A 148 13.56 -10.67 -15.38
C ASP A 148 13.54 -12.15 -14.98
N ILE A 149 13.16 -13.04 -15.91
CA ILE A 149 13.04 -14.48 -15.68
C ILE A 149 14.31 -15.20 -16.13
N SER A 150 15.13 -15.62 -15.17
CA SER A 150 16.30 -16.44 -15.46
C SER A 150 15.99 -17.93 -15.28
N ARG A 151 15.80 -18.62 -16.41
CA ARG A 151 15.57 -20.08 -16.44
C ARG A 151 16.82 -20.88 -16.01
N SER A 152 17.99 -20.44 -16.39
CA SER A 152 19.26 -21.13 -16.09
C SER A 152 19.60 -21.10 -14.61
N SER A 153 19.36 -19.97 -13.93
CA SER A 153 19.62 -19.82 -12.51
C SER A 153 18.37 -20.06 -11.63
N MET A 154 17.19 -20.34 -12.23
CA MET A 154 15.91 -20.51 -11.54
C MET A 154 15.60 -19.34 -10.60
N ARG A 155 15.74 -18.12 -11.11
CA ARG A 155 15.57 -16.87 -10.34
C ARG A 155 14.71 -15.87 -11.10
N ILE A 156 14.07 -15.02 -10.34
CA ILE A 156 13.30 -13.86 -10.83
C ILE A 156 14.01 -12.63 -10.30
N HIS A 157 14.41 -11.71 -11.17
CA HIS A 157 14.92 -10.40 -10.80
C HIS A 157 13.74 -9.46 -10.54
N ILE A 158 13.70 -8.81 -9.39
CA ILE A 158 12.63 -7.89 -8.99
C ILE A 158 13.25 -6.53 -8.85
N CYS A 159 12.97 -5.69 -9.85
CA CYS A 159 13.39 -4.30 -9.87
C CYS A 159 12.38 -3.43 -9.11
N HIS A 160 12.85 -2.34 -8.50
CA HIS A 160 12.01 -1.32 -7.87
C HIS A 160 11.03 -1.85 -6.82
N SER A 161 11.49 -2.78 -5.96
CA SER A 161 10.67 -3.26 -4.85
C SER A 161 10.20 -2.10 -3.95
N LYS A 162 9.17 -2.32 -3.12
CA LYS A 162 8.66 -1.32 -2.17
C LYS A 162 9.76 -0.71 -1.27
N ALA A 163 10.85 -1.44 -1.05
CA ALA A 163 12.01 -0.99 -0.28
C ALA A 163 13.03 -0.19 -1.11
N ARG A 164 12.76 0.09 -2.40
CA ARG A 164 13.67 0.74 -3.35
C ARG A 164 15.00 -0.01 -3.54
N SER A 165 15.01 -1.31 -3.27
CA SER A 165 16.14 -2.20 -3.49
C SER A 165 15.73 -3.33 -4.40
N ASP A 166 16.58 -3.67 -5.33
CA ASP A 166 16.41 -4.82 -6.19
C ASP A 166 16.69 -6.10 -5.39
N ARG A 167 15.98 -7.17 -5.75
CA ARG A 167 16.18 -8.48 -5.12
C ARG A 167 15.95 -9.60 -6.11
N TYR A 168 16.48 -10.77 -5.79
CA TYR A 168 16.15 -12.00 -6.48
C TYR A 168 15.17 -12.83 -5.67
N ALA A 169 14.18 -13.41 -6.35
CA ALA A 169 13.30 -14.43 -5.80
C ALA A 169 13.53 -15.77 -6.48
N ILE A 170 13.18 -16.85 -5.80
CA ILE A 170 13.33 -18.21 -6.33
C ILE A 170 12.19 -18.47 -7.32
N LEU A 171 12.53 -19.02 -8.48
CA LEU A 171 11.58 -19.50 -9.47
C LEU A 171 11.41 -21.02 -9.29
N SER A 172 10.24 -21.47 -8.82
CA SER A 172 9.98 -22.91 -8.72
C SER A 172 9.75 -23.55 -10.09
N ARG A 173 10.04 -24.86 -10.21
CA ARG A 173 9.80 -25.62 -11.45
C ARG A 173 8.34 -25.54 -11.90
N ASN A 174 7.42 -25.79 -10.98
CA ASN A 174 5.98 -25.74 -11.27
C ASN A 174 5.55 -24.35 -11.77
N ALA A 175 6.05 -23.28 -11.17
CA ALA A 175 5.74 -21.93 -11.64
C ALA A 175 6.34 -21.65 -13.02
N LEU A 176 7.57 -22.12 -13.28
CA LEU A 176 8.19 -21.99 -14.59
C LEU A 176 7.43 -22.76 -15.68
N ASP A 177 6.92 -23.95 -15.39
CA ASP A 177 6.15 -24.75 -16.34
C ASP A 177 4.82 -24.07 -16.69
N ILE A 178 4.09 -23.59 -15.70
CA ILE A 178 2.82 -22.84 -15.92
C ILE A 178 3.10 -21.53 -16.68
N LEU A 179 4.16 -20.81 -16.30
CA LEU A 179 4.57 -19.58 -16.95
C LEU A 179 4.95 -19.82 -18.42
N THR A 180 5.63 -20.93 -18.71
CA THR A 180 6.00 -21.32 -20.05
C THR A 180 4.78 -21.61 -20.92
N GLN A 181 3.80 -22.36 -20.40
CA GLN A 181 2.53 -22.62 -21.09
C GLN A 181 1.78 -21.31 -21.40
N TYR A 182 1.71 -20.42 -20.40
CA TYR A 182 1.10 -19.10 -20.61
C TYR A 182 1.85 -18.30 -21.69
N TRP A 183 3.18 -18.25 -21.64
CA TRP A 183 3.99 -17.45 -22.56
C TRP A 183 3.79 -17.89 -24.02
N PHE A 184 3.78 -19.20 -24.28
CA PHE A 184 3.50 -19.72 -25.62
C PHE A 184 2.06 -19.42 -26.07
N HIS A 185 1.09 -19.60 -25.19
CA HIS A 185 -0.32 -19.31 -25.47
C HIS A 185 -0.56 -17.82 -25.75
N ALA A 186 0.17 -16.92 -25.10
CA ALA A 186 0.08 -15.49 -25.28
C ALA A 186 0.90 -14.94 -26.49
N GLY A 187 1.47 -15.82 -27.32
CA GLY A 187 2.24 -15.43 -28.49
C GLY A 187 3.66 -14.95 -28.21
N GLY A 188 4.23 -15.31 -27.06
CA GLY A 188 5.61 -15.01 -26.69
C GLY A 188 5.90 -13.52 -26.43
N PRO A 189 5.18 -12.87 -25.52
CA PRO A 189 5.34 -11.44 -25.27
C PRO A 189 6.79 -11.09 -24.89
N ARG A 190 7.32 -10.06 -25.53
CA ARG A 190 8.62 -9.43 -25.17
C ARG A 190 8.30 -8.09 -24.50
N GLY A 191 8.95 -7.79 -23.40
CA GLY A 191 8.62 -6.64 -22.56
C GLY A 191 7.85 -7.08 -21.33
N PHE A 192 6.70 -6.49 -21.02
CA PHE A 192 5.90 -6.92 -19.84
C PHE A 192 5.44 -8.37 -20.00
N LEU A 193 5.68 -9.17 -18.96
CA LEU A 193 5.35 -10.59 -18.95
C LEU A 193 3.82 -10.81 -18.99
N PHE A 194 3.07 -9.91 -18.34
CA PHE A 194 1.62 -9.93 -18.25
C PHE A 194 1.02 -8.63 -18.82
N PRO A 195 1.04 -8.42 -20.14
CA PRO A 195 0.45 -7.22 -20.75
C PRO A 195 -1.06 -7.16 -20.46
N ASN A 196 -1.62 -5.93 -20.46
CA ASN A 196 -3.07 -5.69 -20.32
C ASN A 196 -3.82 -6.14 -21.57
#